data_7bf618405130bbf856a012c5c7f3b651
#
_entry.id   7bf618405130bbf856a012c5c7f3b651
#
_cell.length_a   1.000
_cell.length_b   1.000
_cell.length_c   1.000
_cell.angle_alpha   90.00
_cell.angle_beta   90.00
_cell.angle_gamma   90.00
#
_symmetry.space_group_name_H-M   'P 1'
#
loop_
_entity.id
_entity.type
_entity.pdbx_description
1 polymer ?
#
loop_
_entity_poly.entity_id
_entity_poly.type
_entity_poly.pdbx_seq_one_letter_code
_entity_poly.pdbx_strand_id
1 'polypeptide(L)'
;AALLTVACAGNGDTMSPTPQEGEILFSGSTVGPKVRTSYEDTETALRVNWVKNDLIGLFAESGGKNLGANFAYKAAVSGATSDFTAASRLNVIRWADETSDHDFYAYYPYTDRAAVDVTAIPVSVPAVQTRSESDPLATLAAHDFLYAVTCGIKKGDNAVNLQFKHLFSALEIRLTTDLRAKLEGVIFRCVSNENAAVSMENATVDLRT
;
A
#
# COMPACT_ATOMS: atom_id res chain seq x y z
N ALA A 1 46.49 -30.72 -20.08
CA ALA A 1 45.33 -30.26 -20.82
C ALA A 1 44.15 -30.24 -19.87
N ALA A 2 43.75 -29.05 -19.42
CA ALA A 2 42.54 -28.86 -18.59
C ALA A 2 41.38 -28.53 -19.51
N LEU A 3 40.34 -29.34 -19.46
CA LEU A 3 39.13 -29.15 -20.22
C LEU A 3 38.21 -28.23 -19.42
N LEU A 4 38.03 -27.02 -19.93
CA LEU A 4 37.07 -26.07 -19.37
C LEU A 4 35.68 -26.37 -20.00
N THR A 5 34.76 -26.95 -19.23
CA THR A 5 33.37 -27.07 -19.65
C THR A 5 32.65 -25.81 -19.26
N VAL A 6 32.27 -24.98 -20.25
CA VAL A 6 31.31 -23.88 -20.09
C VAL A 6 29.92 -24.49 -20.06
N ALA A 7 29.28 -24.50 -18.90
CA ALA A 7 27.86 -24.79 -18.79
C ALA A 7 27.08 -23.51 -19.15
N CYS A 8 26.31 -23.58 -20.23
CA CYS A 8 25.33 -22.56 -20.58
C CYS A 8 24.25 -22.53 -19.50
N ALA A 9 24.12 -21.39 -18.83
CA ALA A 9 23.03 -21.12 -17.91
C ALA A 9 21.71 -21.10 -18.67
N GLY A 10 20.85 -22.06 -18.37
CA GLY A 10 19.47 -22.07 -18.78
C GLY A 10 18.65 -21.03 -18.05
N ASN A 11 17.69 -20.51 -18.75
CA ASN A 11 16.47 -19.80 -18.38
C ASN A 11 16.33 -19.31 -16.94
N GLY A 12 16.22 -17.98 -16.81
CA GLY A 12 15.91 -17.32 -15.55
C GLY A 12 14.51 -17.64 -15.04
N ASP A 13 14.38 -18.73 -14.33
CA ASP A 13 13.35 -18.86 -13.31
C ASP A 13 13.70 -17.85 -12.21
N THR A 14 12.89 -16.81 -12.09
CA THR A 14 12.90 -15.91 -10.94
C THR A 14 12.35 -16.70 -9.74
N MET A 15 13.20 -17.54 -9.14
CA MET A 15 12.90 -18.14 -7.84
C MET A 15 12.61 -16.99 -6.89
N SER A 16 11.41 -16.96 -6.32
CA SER A 16 11.14 -16.13 -5.15
C SER A 16 12.23 -16.40 -4.13
N PRO A 17 12.87 -15.38 -3.56
CA PRO A 17 13.95 -15.59 -2.61
C PRO A 17 13.42 -16.46 -1.46
N THR A 18 14.12 -17.55 -1.16
CA THR A 18 13.80 -18.39 -0.01
C THR A 18 13.80 -17.51 1.25
N PRO A 19 12.73 -17.56 2.08
CA PRO A 19 12.66 -16.79 3.31
C PRO A 19 13.89 -17.06 4.19
N GLN A 20 14.41 -16.03 4.84
CA GLN A 20 15.51 -16.17 5.78
C GLN A 20 14.99 -16.76 7.10
N GLU A 21 15.86 -17.41 7.87
CA GLU A 21 15.49 -17.96 9.17
C GLU A 21 14.88 -16.88 10.08
N GLY A 22 13.69 -17.17 10.63
CA GLY A 22 12.95 -16.24 11.49
C GLY A 22 12.27 -15.07 10.76
N GLU A 23 12.33 -14.99 9.43
CA GLU A 23 11.67 -13.96 8.65
C GLU A 23 10.15 -14.09 8.76
N ILE A 24 9.48 -12.95 8.95
CA ILE A 24 8.02 -12.88 8.96
C ILE A 24 7.53 -12.74 7.53
N LEU A 25 6.65 -13.66 7.14
CA LEU A 25 5.95 -13.58 5.87
C LEU A 25 4.71 -12.70 6.03
N PHE A 26 4.46 -11.85 5.05
CA PHE A 26 3.28 -10.98 5.04
C PHE A 26 2.43 -11.26 3.81
N SER A 27 1.12 -11.28 4.00
CA SER A 27 0.13 -11.23 2.92
C SER A 27 -0.75 -10.01 3.11
N GLY A 28 -1.26 -9.44 2.03
CA GLY A 28 -2.12 -8.27 2.11
C GLY A 28 -3.32 -8.36 1.21
N SER A 29 -4.46 -7.93 1.74
CA SER A 29 -5.71 -7.78 1.02
C SER A 29 -6.34 -6.44 1.37
N THR A 30 -7.19 -5.91 0.50
CA THR A 30 -7.94 -4.69 0.76
C THR A 30 -9.33 -5.01 1.29
N VAL A 31 -9.76 -4.27 2.33
CA VAL A 31 -11.09 -4.40 2.96
C VAL A 31 -11.88 -3.14 2.66
N GLY A 32 -13.07 -3.30 2.08
CA GLY A 32 -14.00 -2.19 1.85
C GLY A 32 -14.60 -2.14 0.45
N PRO A 33 -15.45 -1.16 0.14
CA PRO A 33 -15.88 -0.91 -1.22
C PRO A 33 -14.65 -0.57 -2.07
N LYS A 34 -14.55 -1.26 -3.16
CA LYS A 34 -13.35 -1.53 -3.95
C LYS A 34 -12.84 -0.29 -4.67
N VAL A 35 -11.76 0.30 -4.20
CA VAL A 35 -10.96 1.32 -4.89
C VAL A 35 -9.49 0.90 -4.88
N ARG A 36 -8.66 1.22 -5.76
CA ARG A 36 -7.61 0.51 -6.47
C ARG A 36 -6.18 1.09 -6.44
N THR A 37 -5.14 0.27 -6.65
CA THR A 37 -3.86 0.66 -7.25
C THR A 37 -3.89 0.52 -8.79
N SER A 38 -4.70 -0.36 -9.36
CA SER A 38 -5.15 -0.37 -10.76
C SER A 38 -6.68 -0.50 -10.83
N TYR A 39 -7.40 0.34 -11.60
CA TYR A 39 -8.87 0.36 -11.63
C TYR A 39 -9.46 -0.44 -12.79
N GLU A 40 -10.31 -1.40 -12.47
CA GLU A 40 -11.24 -1.98 -13.44
C GLU A 40 -12.63 -1.43 -13.14
N ASP A 41 -13.19 -0.67 -14.07
CA ASP A 41 -14.56 -0.21 -14.02
C ASP A 41 -15.46 -1.43 -14.30
N THR A 42 -16.08 -1.93 -13.24
CA THR A 42 -17.18 -2.88 -13.38
C THR A 42 -18.45 -2.12 -13.03
N GLU A 43 -19.54 -2.34 -13.74
CA GLU A 43 -20.81 -1.59 -13.63
C GLU A 43 -21.33 -1.38 -12.19
N THR A 44 -20.75 -2.04 -11.19
CA THR A 44 -21.23 -2.04 -9.81
C THR A 44 -20.19 -1.74 -8.72
N ALA A 45 -18.88 -1.78 -9.00
CA ALA A 45 -17.86 -1.46 -7.98
C ALA A 45 -16.46 -1.25 -8.58
N LEU A 46 -15.75 -0.26 -8.09
CA LEU A 46 -14.30 -0.11 -8.28
C LEU A 46 -13.58 -1.18 -7.46
N ARG A 47 -12.68 -1.95 -8.06
CA ARG A 47 -11.89 -2.98 -7.37
C ARG A 47 -10.47 -2.52 -7.16
N VAL A 48 -9.94 -2.70 -5.97
CA VAL A 48 -8.51 -2.52 -5.68
C VAL A 48 -7.77 -3.80 -6.01
N ASN A 49 -6.73 -3.67 -6.82
CA ASN A 49 -5.80 -4.76 -7.06
C ASN A 49 -4.37 -4.24 -6.80
N TRP A 50 -3.58 -4.98 -6.11
CA TRP A 50 -2.15 -4.77 -6.08
C TRP A 50 -1.58 -4.90 -7.49
N VAL A 51 -0.56 -4.10 -7.79
CA VAL A 51 0.27 -4.29 -8.97
C VAL A 51 1.60 -4.89 -8.51
N LYS A 52 2.08 -5.90 -9.22
CA LYS A 52 3.39 -6.50 -8.90
C LYS A 52 4.46 -5.42 -8.75
N ASN A 53 5.24 -5.51 -7.67
CA ASN A 53 6.25 -4.54 -7.22
C ASN A 53 5.69 -3.25 -6.59
N ASP A 54 4.39 -3.11 -6.37
CA ASP A 54 3.89 -2.06 -5.47
C ASP A 54 4.63 -2.12 -4.13
N LEU A 55 5.03 -0.96 -3.63
CA LEU A 55 5.78 -0.87 -2.38
C LEU A 55 4.89 -0.37 -1.25
N ILE A 56 4.91 -1.08 -0.14
CA ILE A 56 4.33 -0.67 1.14
C ILE A 56 5.44 -0.32 2.12
N GLY A 57 5.17 0.63 3.03
CA GLY A 57 5.99 0.88 4.21
C GLY A 57 5.50 0.04 5.37
N LEU A 58 6.39 -0.69 6.03
CA LEU A 58 6.06 -1.59 7.11
C LEU A 58 6.86 -1.26 8.36
N PHE A 59 6.15 -1.16 9.48
CA PHE A 59 6.70 -1.05 10.83
C PHE A 59 6.33 -2.28 11.63
N ALA A 60 7.20 -2.68 12.54
CA ALA A 60 6.96 -3.80 13.43
C ALA A 60 7.57 -3.52 14.80
N GLU A 61 6.84 -3.90 15.85
CA GLU A 61 7.31 -3.80 17.23
C GLU A 61 6.83 -4.99 18.07
N SER A 62 7.57 -5.29 19.14
CA SER A 62 7.21 -6.29 20.13
C SER A 62 7.76 -5.90 21.49
N GLY A 63 6.88 -5.86 22.52
CA GLY A 63 7.27 -5.50 23.87
C GLY A 63 8.00 -4.15 23.99
N GLY A 64 7.63 -3.17 23.16
CA GLY A 64 8.28 -1.84 23.08
C GLY A 64 9.61 -1.82 22.33
N LYS A 65 10.03 -2.94 21.72
CA LYS A 65 11.22 -3.00 20.87
C LYS A 65 10.82 -2.82 19.41
N ASN A 66 11.52 -1.92 18.71
CA ASN A 66 11.39 -1.75 17.28
C ASN A 66 12.06 -2.94 16.56
N LEU A 67 11.30 -3.64 15.71
CA LEU A 67 11.76 -4.74 14.87
C LEU A 67 11.92 -4.33 13.41
N GLY A 68 11.32 -3.21 13.02
CA GLY A 68 11.40 -2.64 11.69
C GLY A 68 10.74 -1.27 11.65
N ALA A 69 11.44 -0.28 11.08
CA ALA A 69 10.98 1.10 10.96
C ALA A 69 10.98 1.50 9.50
N ASN A 70 9.78 1.67 8.93
CA ASN A 70 9.57 2.06 7.54
C ASN A 70 10.32 1.17 6.52
N PHE A 71 10.31 -0.14 6.74
CA PHE A 71 10.92 -1.06 5.79
C PHE A 71 10.06 -1.22 4.55
N ALA A 72 10.68 -1.08 3.38
CA ALA A 72 9.99 -1.28 2.11
C ALA A 72 9.76 -2.76 1.84
N TYR A 73 8.49 -3.13 1.63
CA TYR A 73 8.07 -4.44 1.18
C TYR A 73 7.34 -4.33 -0.15
N LYS A 74 7.54 -5.28 -1.06
CA LYS A 74 6.99 -5.26 -2.41
C LYS A 74 5.99 -6.37 -2.64
N ALA A 75 4.92 -6.06 -3.35
CA ALA A 75 3.93 -7.03 -3.80
C ALA A 75 4.57 -8.03 -4.79
N ALA A 76 4.39 -9.32 -4.51
CA ALA A 76 4.96 -10.39 -5.32
C ALA A 76 4.20 -10.60 -6.63
N VAL A 77 2.88 -10.40 -6.59
CA VAL A 77 1.97 -10.61 -7.73
C VAL A 77 0.95 -9.49 -7.82
N SER A 78 0.37 -9.32 -9.02
CA SER A 78 -0.80 -8.44 -9.19
C SER A 78 -2.08 -9.20 -8.85
N GLY A 79 -3.05 -8.52 -8.20
CA GLY A 79 -4.34 -9.09 -7.83
C GLY A 79 -4.95 -8.47 -6.59
N ALA A 80 -6.13 -8.93 -6.20
CA ALA A 80 -6.84 -8.46 -5.00
C ALA A 80 -6.10 -8.79 -3.71
N THR A 81 -5.25 -9.82 -3.72
CA THR A 81 -4.36 -10.23 -2.66
C THR A 81 -2.95 -10.41 -3.21
N SER A 82 -1.95 -10.16 -2.39
CA SER A 82 -0.55 -10.42 -2.73
C SER A 82 0.23 -10.78 -1.48
N ASP A 83 1.22 -11.62 -1.63
CA ASP A 83 2.29 -11.75 -0.64
C ASP A 83 3.25 -10.59 -0.79
N PHE A 84 3.87 -10.19 0.32
CA PHE A 84 4.82 -9.10 0.36
C PHE A 84 6.18 -9.60 0.82
N THR A 85 7.20 -9.26 0.04
CA THR A 85 8.59 -9.61 0.31
C THR A 85 9.42 -8.36 0.56
N ALA A 86 10.39 -8.42 1.46
CA ALA A 86 11.29 -7.31 1.71
C ALA A 86 11.97 -6.84 0.42
N ALA A 87 11.93 -5.52 0.16
CA ALA A 87 12.58 -4.94 -1.01
C ALA A 87 14.11 -4.98 -0.89
N SER A 88 14.63 -5.06 0.34
CA SER A 88 16.05 -5.19 0.66
C SER A 88 16.27 -6.33 1.66
N ARG A 89 17.26 -7.15 1.43
CA ARG A 89 17.66 -8.21 2.38
C ARG A 89 18.20 -7.70 3.71
N LEU A 90 18.56 -6.42 3.79
CA LEU A 90 19.02 -5.78 5.03
C LEU A 90 17.84 -5.34 5.91
N ASN A 91 16.68 -5.14 5.31
CA ASN A 91 15.48 -4.59 5.97
C ASN A 91 14.38 -5.68 6.05
N VAL A 92 14.72 -6.80 6.65
CA VAL A 92 13.81 -7.93 6.86
C VAL A 92 13.32 -7.93 8.29
N ILE A 93 12.00 -7.97 8.48
CA ILE A 93 11.37 -8.08 9.79
C ILE A 93 11.42 -9.54 10.24
N ARG A 94 11.81 -9.74 11.48
CA ARG A 94 11.91 -11.07 12.11
C ARG A 94 11.14 -11.12 13.41
N TRP A 95 10.65 -12.31 13.75
CA TRP A 95 10.09 -12.56 15.06
C TRP A 95 11.12 -12.27 16.15
N ALA A 96 10.71 -11.52 17.19
CA ALA A 96 11.59 -11.26 18.34
C ALA A 96 11.81 -12.53 19.16
N ASP A 97 10.72 -13.30 19.34
CA ASP A 97 10.67 -14.58 20.03
C ASP A 97 9.39 -15.34 19.65
N GLU A 98 9.14 -16.49 20.31
CA GLU A 98 8.00 -17.36 19.99
C GLU A 98 6.72 -17.03 20.77
N THR A 99 6.81 -16.25 21.83
CA THR A 99 5.72 -16.09 22.82
C THR A 99 5.18 -14.68 22.91
N SER A 100 6.01 -13.68 22.60
CA SER A 100 5.63 -12.28 22.69
C SER A 100 4.63 -11.89 21.60
N ASP A 101 3.78 -10.95 21.93
CA ASP A 101 2.90 -10.30 20.96
C ASP A 101 3.70 -9.35 20.08
N HIS A 102 3.36 -9.33 18.81
CA HIS A 102 3.96 -8.46 17.79
C HIS A 102 2.88 -7.61 17.16
N ASP A 103 3.19 -6.34 16.97
CA ASP A 103 2.31 -5.36 16.34
C ASP A 103 2.91 -4.89 15.01
N PHE A 104 2.07 -4.84 13.98
CA PHE A 104 2.45 -4.49 12.63
C PHE A 104 1.58 -3.34 12.13
N TYR A 105 2.24 -2.34 11.53
CA TYR A 105 1.60 -1.17 10.92
C TYR A 105 2.12 -1.03 9.50
N ALA A 106 1.23 -0.97 8.55
CA ALA A 106 1.59 -0.84 7.14
C ALA A 106 0.85 0.30 6.46
N TYR A 107 1.47 0.89 5.45
CA TYR A 107 0.85 1.93 4.65
C TYR A 107 1.27 1.84 3.17
N TYR A 108 0.45 2.37 2.29
CA TYR A 108 0.68 2.50 0.87
C TYR A 108 0.23 3.90 0.40
N PRO A 109 0.94 4.52 -0.55
CA PRO A 109 2.21 4.09 -1.16
C PRO A 109 3.41 4.34 -0.24
N TYR A 110 4.44 3.51 -0.38
CA TYR A 110 5.70 3.67 0.36
C TYR A 110 6.38 5.01 0.06
N THR A 111 6.89 5.63 1.08
CA THR A 111 7.71 6.84 0.97
C THR A 111 9.10 6.60 1.54
N ASP A 112 10.13 6.74 0.70
CA ASP A 112 11.53 6.66 1.12
C ASP A 112 12.00 8.00 1.71
N ARG A 113 11.61 8.25 2.95
CA ARG A 113 12.09 9.39 3.75
C ARG A 113 12.62 8.86 5.07
N ALA A 114 13.84 9.24 5.42
CA ALA A 114 14.51 8.78 6.64
C ALA A 114 13.77 9.14 7.94
N ALA A 115 12.83 10.08 7.89
CA ALA A 115 12.08 10.58 9.05
C ALA A 115 10.62 10.11 9.08
N VAL A 116 10.22 9.09 8.30
CA VAL A 116 8.86 8.55 8.39
C VAL A 116 8.75 7.71 9.65
N ASP A 117 7.90 8.15 10.56
CA ASP A 117 7.56 7.46 11.80
C ASP A 117 6.14 6.92 11.70
N VAL A 118 5.85 5.84 12.43
CA VAL A 118 4.51 5.20 12.45
C VAL A 118 3.42 6.17 12.95
N THR A 119 3.78 7.17 13.73
CA THR A 119 2.89 8.24 14.23
C THR A 119 2.82 9.46 13.31
N ALA A 120 3.58 9.48 12.21
CA ALA A 120 3.67 10.64 11.32
C ALA A 120 3.86 10.24 9.85
N ILE A 121 3.01 9.34 9.34
CA ILE A 121 3.01 8.95 7.93
C ILE A 121 2.58 10.13 7.06
N PRO A 122 3.41 10.62 6.13
CA PRO A 122 3.05 11.76 5.30
C PRO A 122 1.96 11.38 4.29
N VAL A 123 0.94 12.20 4.21
CA VAL A 123 -0.17 12.06 3.25
C VAL A 123 -0.47 13.41 2.61
N SER A 124 -0.89 13.39 1.35
CA SER A 124 -1.25 14.61 0.64
C SER A 124 -2.34 14.33 -0.40
N VAL A 125 -3.38 15.14 -0.36
CA VAL A 125 -4.44 15.18 -1.37
C VAL A 125 -4.49 16.61 -1.92
N PRO A 126 -4.13 16.84 -3.20
CA PRO A 126 -4.06 18.18 -3.75
C PRO A 126 -5.44 18.81 -3.89
N ALA A 127 -5.48 20.14 -3.77
CA ALA A 127 -6.71 20.91 -3.93
C ALA A 127 -7.27 20.84 -5.37
N VAL A 128 -6.42 20.62 -6.34
CA VAL A 128 -6.81 20.46 -7.75
C VAL A 128 -6.47 19.05 -8.20
N GLN A 129 -7.50 18.31 -8.60
CA GLN A 129 -7.36 16.98 -9.16
C GLN A 129 -7.82 17.00 -10.62
N THR A 130 -6.91 16.72 -11.53
CA THR A 130 -7.18 16.77 -12.97
C THR A 130 -7.40 15.35 -13.49
N ARG A 131 -8.53 15.14 -14.13
CA ARG A 131 -8.82 13.86 -14.80
C ARG A 131 -8.05 13.78 -16.11
N SER A 132 -7.35 12.67 -16.35
CA SER A 132 -6.76 12.34 -17.64
C SER A 132 -7.82 11.77 -18.57
N GLU A 133 -7.80 12.18 -19.85
CA GLU A 133 -8.68 11.56 -20.87
C GLU A 133 -8.23 10.15 -21.24
N SER A 134 -6.91 9.90 -21.22
CA SER A 134 -6.32 8.59 -21.56
C SER A 134 -6.39 7.59 -20.41
N ASP A 135 -6.36 8.05 -19.15
CA ASP A 135 -6.51 7.23 -17.96
C ASP A 135 -7.35 7.99 -16.92
N PRO A 136 -8.69 7.88 -17.00
CA PRO A 136 -9.60 8.61 -16.11
C PRO A 136 -9.43 8.30 -14.62
N LEU A 137 -8.78 7.19 -14.30
CA LEU A 137 -8.65 6.71 -12.94
C LEU A 137 -7.23 6.91 -12.36
N ALA A 138 -6.26 7.35 -13.17
CA ALA A 138 -4.88 7.58 -12.74
C ALA A 138 -4.78 8.57 -11.58
N THR A 139 -5.54 9.66 -11.63
CA THR A 139 -5.56 10.67 -10.55
C THR A 139 -6.06 10.09 -9.23
N LEU A 140 -7.10 9.25 -9.29
CA LEU A 140 -7.64 8.60 -8.10
C LEU A 140 -6.61 7.62 -7.52
N ALA A 141 -5.97 6.81 -8.38
CA ALA A 141 -4.92 5.87 -7.97
C ALA A 141 -3.71 6.57 -7.33
N ALA A 142 -3.33 7.72 -7.84
CA ALA A 142 -2.20 8.50 -7.33
C ALA A 142 -2.40 9.05 -5.90
N HIS A 143 -3.66 9.17 -5.46
CA HIS A 143 -4.05 9.69 -4.14
C HIS A 143 -4.77 8.67 -3.27
N ASP A 144 -4.70 7.39 -3.62
CA ASP A 144 -5.29 6.31 -2.86
C ASP A 144 -4.32 5.82 -1.78
N PHE A 145 -4.44 6.39 -0.59
CA PHE A 145 -3.66 6.00 0.57
C PHE A 145 -4.36 4.86 1.31
N LEU A 146 -3.61 3.77 1.52
CA LEU A 146 -4.07 2.61 2.27
C LEU A 146 -3.26 2.44 3.55
N TYR A 147 -3.88 1.89 4.58
CA TYR A 147 -3.20 1.52 5.82
C TYR A 147 -3.74 0.19 6.35
N ALA A 148 -2.89 -0.53 7.08
CA ALA A 148 -3.26 -1.73 7.81
C ALA A 148 -2.61 -1.71 9.20
N VAL A 149 -3.37 -2.14 10.20
CA VAL A 149 -2.92 -2.32 11.59
C VAL A 149 -3.29 -3.74 12.02
N THR A 150 -2.30 -4.50 12.46
CA THR A 150 -2.48 -5.89 12.89
C THR A 150 -1.66 -6.10 14.16
N CYS A 151 -2.34 -6.19 15.30
CA CYS A 151 -1.71 -6.22 16.63
C CYS A 151 -1.92 -7.55 17.34
N GLY A 152 -1.05 -7.84 18.31
CA GLY A 152 -1.16 -8.99 19.19
C GLY A 152 -0.86 -10.33 18.50
N ILE A 153 -0.06 -10.33 17.45
CA ILE A 153 0.26 -11.53 16.68
C ILE A 153 1.45 -12.26 17.31
N LYS A 154 1.25 -13.54 17.63
CA LYS A 154 2.33 -14.44 18.04
C LYS A 154 2.94 -15.14 16.86
N LYS A 155 4.20 -15.56 16.99
CA LYS A 155 4.87 -16.36 15.98
C LYS A 155 4.02 -17.58 15.62
N GLY A 156 3.84 -17.81 14.34
CA GLY A 156 3.07 -18.91 13.76
C GLY A 156 3.61 -19.31 12.40
N ASP A 157 3.08 -20.41 11.86
CA ASP A 157 3.51 -20.95 10.55
C ASP A 157 2.89 -20.22 9.34
N ASN A 158 1.87 -19.40 9.58
CA ASN A 158 1.17 -18.67 8.53
C ASN A 158 1.73 -17.25 8.38
N ALA A 159 1.60 -16.71 7.17
CA ALA A 159 1.88 -15.31 6.92
C ALA A 159 0.97 -14.39 7.76
N VAL A 160 1.52 -13.28 8.24
CA VAL A 160 0.76 -12.21 8.89
C VAL A 160 -0.12 -11.54 7.83
N ASN A 161 -1.43 -11.55 8.06
CA ASN A 161 -2.40 -10.97 7.13
C ASN A 161 -2.60 -9.48 7.42
N LEU A 162 -2.21 -8.63 6.50
CA LEU A 162 -2.40 -7.19 6.53
C LEU A 162 -3.70 -6.83 5.80
N GLN A 163 -4.72 -6.43 6.54
CA GLN A 163 -5.99 -6.00 5.98
C GLN A 163 -5.98 -4.48 5.74
N PHE A 164 -5.73 -4.09 4.50
CA PHE A 164 -5.63 -2.68 4.12
C PHE A 164 -7.00 -2.03 3.99
N LYS A 165 -7.12 -0.84 4.54
CA LYS A 165 -8.27 0.06 4.46
C LYS A 165 -7.87 1.35 3.76
N HIS A 166 -8.82 1.97 3.07
CA HIS A 166 -8.61 3.31 2.50
C HIS A 166 -8.59 4.35 3.61
N LEU A 167 -7.64 5.26 3.53
CA LEU A 167 -7.57 6.42 4.43
C LEU A 167 -8.58 7.48 4.01
N PHE A 168 -8.81 7.64 2.71
CA PHE A 168 -9.71 8.62 2.13
C PHE A 168 -10.88 7.96 1.42
N SER A 169 -11.94 8.74 1.19
CA SER A 169 -13.10 8.34 0.38
C SER A 169 -13.05 8.99 -0.98
N ALA A 170 -13.44 8.24 -2.02
CA ALA A 170 -13.64 8.77 -3.35
C ALA A 170 -15.10 9.20 -3.55
N LEU A 171 -15.31 10.35 -4.18
CA LEU A 171 -16.63 10.86 -4.56
C LEU A 171 -16.77 10.78 -6.08
N GLU A 172 -17.73 9.99 -6.56
CA GLU A 172 -18.13 9.97 -7.97
C GLU A 172 -19.33 10.88 -8.17
N ILE A 173 -19.22 11.80 -9.15
CA ILE A 173 -20.32 12.66 -9.56
C ILE A 173 -20.65 12.37 -11.00
N ARG A 174 -21.87 11.91 -11.24
CA ARG A 174 -22.42 11.70 -12.58
C ARG A 174 -23.30 12.89 -12.96
N LEU A 175 -22.86 13.66 -13.95
CA LEU A 175 -23.61 14.78 -14.50
C LEU A 175 -24.23 14.37 -15.82
N THR A 176 -25.53 14.56 -15.94
CA THR A 176 -26.28 14.35 -17.18
C THR A 176 -26.85 15.70 -17.62
N THR A 177 -26.64 16.06 -18.89
CA THR A 177 -27.19 17.27 -19.47
C THR A 177 -27.56 17.04 -20.94
N ASP A 178 -28.64 17.65 -21.38
CA ASP A 178 -29.05 17.75 -22.78
C ASP A 178 -28.42 18.98 -23.49
N LEU A 179 -27.74 19.82 -22.73
CA LEU A 179 -27.06 20.98 -23.27
C LEU A 179 -25.75 20.57 -23.98
N ARG A 180 -25.47 21.15 -25.14
CA ARG A 180 -24.20 21.03 -25.85
C ARG A 180 -23.14 21.94 -25.19
N ALA A 181 -22.80 21.64 -23.95
CA ALA A 181 -21.87 22.40 -23.14
C ALA A 181 -20.67 21.52 -22.77
N LYS A 182 -19.49 22.16 -22.67
CA LYS A 182 -18.28 21.53 -22.14
C LYS A 182 -18.22 21.78 -20.64
N LEU A 183 -18.11 20.72 -19.83
CA LEU A 183 -17.79 20.86 -18.41
C LEU A 183 -16.28 21.10 -18.27
N GLU A 184 -15.89 22.25 -17.73
CA GLU A 184 -14.49 22.59 -17.52
C GLU A 184 -13.97 22.18 -16.13
N GLY A 185 -14.87 22.07 -15.14
CA GLY A 185 -14.51 21.66 -13.80
C GLY A 185 -15.68 21.64 -12.83
N VAL A 186 -15.44 21.04 -11.67
CA VAL A 186 -16.37 21.03 -10.52
C VAL A 186 -15.59 21.54 -9.31
N ILE A 187 -16.17 22.49 -8.58
CA ILE A 187 -15.57 23.03 -7.36
C ILE A 187 -16.36 22.55 -6.17
N PHE A 188 -15.69 21.88 -5.25
CA PHE A 188 -16.23 21.49 -3.95
C PHE A 188 -15.86 22.52 -2.89
N ARG A 189 -16.84 22.94 -2.12
CA ARG A 189 -16.64 23.85 -0.99
C ARG A 189 -17.34 23.29 0.23
N CYS A 190 -16.61 23.15 1.34
CA CYS A 190 -17.23 22.90 2.63
C CYS A 190 -17.85 24.21 3.14
N VAL A 191 -19.12 24.18 3.53
CA VAL A 191 -19.86 25.38 3.98
C VAL A 191 -20.28 25.32 5.44
N SER A 192 -20.18 24.16 6.10
CA SER A 192 -20.74 23.96 7.43
C SER A 192 -19.78 23.42 8.48
N ASN A 193 -18.58 23.00 8.12
CA ASN A 193 -17.59 22.47 9.05
C ASN A 193 -16.19 22.93 8.64
N GLU A 194 -15.62 23.84 9.41
CA GLU A 194 -14.29 24.39 9.17
C GLU A 194 -13.17 23.32 9.23
N ASN A 195 -13.44 22.17 9.87
CA ASN A 195 -12.49 21.07 10.01
C ASN A 195 -12.65 19.99 8.90
N ALA A 196 -13.66 20.09 8.04
CA ALA A 196 -13.83 19.16 6.93
C ALA A 196 -12.94 19.56 5.76
N ALA A 197 -11.93 18.76 5.47
CA ALA A 197 -11.00 19.00 4.38
C ALA A 197 -11.37 18.17 3.15
N VAL A 198 -11.51 18.82 1.99
CA VAL A 198 -11.59 18.16 0.67
C VAL A 198 -10.22 18.06 0.00
N SER A 199 -9.23 18.73 0.55
CA SER A 199 -7.81 18.62 0.20
C SER A 199 -6.98 18.77 1.47
N MET A 200 -5.79 18.17 1.48
CA MET A 200 -4.82 18.35 2.55
C MET A 200 -3.41 18.28 1.97
N GLU A 201 -2.59 19.25 2.31
CA GLU A 201 -1.20 19.30 1.93
C GLU A 201 -0.34 19.21 3.20
N ASN A 202 0.75 18.44 3.12
CA ASN A 202 1.68 18.24 4.25
C ASN A 202 1.02 17.73 5.55
N ALA A 203 -0.01 16.91 5.43
CA ALA A 203 -0.62 16.23 6.56
C ALA A 203 0.14 14.96 6.93
N THR A 204 -0.08 14.50 8.17
CA THR A 204 0.44 13.22 8.65
C THR A 204 -0.65 12.40 9.30
N VAL A 205 -0.49 11.07 9.27
CA VAL A 205 -1.39 10.12 9.92
C VAL A 205 -0.61 9.32 10.95
N ASP A 206 -1.19 9.16 12.13
CA ASP A 206 -0.72 8.25 13.18
C ASP A 206 -1.44 6.91 13.00
N LEU A 207 -0.70 5.81 12.82
CA LEU A 207 -1.26 4.47 12.67
C LEU A 207 -1.48 3.74 14.00
N ARG A 208 -1.09 4.33 15.13
CA ARG A 208 -1.29 3.76 16.48
C ARG A 208 -2.62 4.16 17.14
N THR A 209 -3.35 5.12 16.55
CA THR A 209 -4.62 5.68 17.10
C THR A 209 -5.86 5.10 16.45
#